data_ff44e6c746548b683d22bbd0a13fa5d8
#
_entry.id   ff44e6c746548b683d22bbd0a13fa5d8
#
_cell.length_a   1.000
_cell.length_b   1.000
_cell.length_c   1.000
_cell.angle_alpha   90.00
_cell.angle_beta   90.00
_cell.angle_gamma   90.00
#
_symmetry.space_group_name_H-M   'P 1'
#
loop_
_entity.id
_entity.type
_entity.pdbx_description
1 polymer ?
#
loop_
_entity_poly.entity_id
_entity_poly.type
_entity_poly.pdbx_seq_one_letter_code
_entity_poly.pdbx_strand_id
1 'polypeptide(L)'
;MGIAGSHLVAMGLLALTSQLHAQTTESKGTLTLEGAKAAAAAAAAEARKGNEGASIAIVDDGGNLMYLERMQPTFPMGAHISTEKARTAALFQRPSKLLEDAILGGRTSLLAVVPGPLQGGEPITVNGQIVGAIGVSGASSAARDAVIALAGAAALAGKPSAAR
;
A
#
# COMPACT_ATOMS: atom_id res chain seq x y z
N MET A 1 -13.25 -66.22 -10.47
CA MET A 1 -13.04 -65.29 -11.56
C MET A 1 -14.11 -64.23 -11.47
N GLY A 2 -13.94 -62.99 -11.13
CA GLY A 2 -12.85 -62.11 -11.01
C GLY A 2 -13.50 -60.74 -10.79
N ILE A 3 -13.40 -60.17 -9.56
CA ILE A 3 -13.96 -58.86 -9.27
C ILE A 3 -12.75 -57.94 -9.03
N ALA A 4 -12.26 -57.35 -10.10
CA ALA A 4 -11.22 -56.32 -10.02
C ALA A 4 -11.50 -55.26 -11.10
N GLY A 5 -12.21 -54.21 -10.74
CA GLY A 5 -12.50 -53.14 -11.71
C GLY A 5 -13.12 -51.85 -11.17
N SER A 6 -13.50 -51.80 -9.87
CA SER A 6 -14.31 -50.67 -9.39
C SER A 6 -13.58 -49.65 -8.52
N HIS A 7 -12.32 -49.81 -8.16
CA HIS A 7 -11.62 -48.93 -7.21
C HIS A 7 -10.75 -47.84 -7.84
N LEU A 8 -10.47 -47.93 -9.16
CA LEU A 8 -9.58 -46.94 -9.83
C LEU A 8 -10.31 -45.66 -10.29
N VAL A 9 -11.63 -45.71 -10.48
CA VAL A 9 -12.41 -44.53 -10.94
C VAL A 9 -12.70 -43.56 -9.80
N ALA A 10 -12.84 -44.04 -8.57
CA ALA A 10 -13.13 -43.18 -7.42
C ALA A 10 -11.96 -42.31 -6.97
N MET A 11 -10.69 -42.77 -7.11
CA MET A 11 -9.51 -41.97 -6.75
C MET A 11 -9.22 -40.83 -7.74
N GLY A 12 -9.59 -40.98 -9.01
CA GLY A 12 -9.41 -39.94 -10.03
C GLY A 12 -10.35 -38.74 -9.86
N LEU A 13 -11.57 -38.97 -9.36
CA LEU A 13 -12.55 -37.89 -9.18
C LEU A 13 -12.24 -37.01 -7.94
N LEU A 14 -11.67 -37.57 -6.87
CA LEU A 14 -11.31 -36.80 -5.69
C LEU A 14 -10.10 -35.88 -5.94
N ALA A 15 -9.16 -36.29 -6.80
CA ALA A 15 -7.99 -35.46 -7.14
C ALA A 15 -8.37 -34.27 -8.03
N LEU A 16 -9.39 -34.40 -8.90
CA LEU A 16 -9.84 -33.30 -9.77
C LEU A 16 -10.63 -32.24 -9.00
N THR A 17 -11.37 -32.61 -7.97
CA THR A 17 -12.14 -31.63 -7.18
C THR A 17 -11.26 -30.77 -6.28
N SER A 18 -10.14 -31.31 -5.78
CA SER A 18 -9.19 -30.53 -4.99
C SER A 18 -8.39 -29.51 -5.81
N GLN A 19 -8.18 -29.75 -7.08
CA GLN A 19 -7.50 -28.81 -7.99
C GLN A 19 -8.40 -27.63 -8.41
N LEU A 20 -9.72 -27.84 -8.51
CA LEU A 20 -10.64 -26.76 -8.85
C LEU A 20 -10.80 -25.74 -7.71
N HIS A 21 -10.68 -26.16 -6.44
CA HIS A 21 -10.77 -25.28 -5.29
C HIS A 21 -9.49 -24.44 -5.07
N ALA A 22 -8.34 -24.90 -5.53
CA ALA A 22 -7.08 -24.19 -5.41
C ALA A 22 -6.96 -22.96 -6.32
N GLN A 23 -7.82 -22.83 -7.33
CA GLN A 23 -7.78 -21.73 -8.31
C GLN A 23 -8.78 -20.60 -8.05
N THR A 24 -9.65 -20.75 -7.06
CA THR A 24 -10.70 -19.77 -6.76
C THR A 24 -10.29 -18.68 -5.76
N THR A 25 -9.14 -18.84 -5.10
CA THR A 25 -8.62 -17.88 -4.12
C THR A 25 -7.11 -17.75 -4.25
N GLU A 26 -6.61 -16.52 -4.11
CA GLU A 26 -5.19 -16.22 -3.98
C GLU A 26 -4.88 -15.81 -2.54
N SER A 27 -3.71 -16.19 -2.03
CA SER A 27 -3.24 -15.66 -0.76
C SER A 27 -2.75 -14.22 -0.97
N LYS A 28 -3.29 -13.29 -0.20
CA LYS A 28 -2.93 -11.89 -0.25
C LYS A 28 -2.11 -11.53 0.99
N GLY A 29 -0.94 -10.93 0.78
CA GLY A 29 -0.18 -10.34 1.86
C GLY A 29 -0.89 -9.10 2.41
N THR A 30 -0.91 -8.94 3.73
CA THR A 30 -1.45 -7.76 4.40
C THR A 30 -0.35 -7.03 5.16
N LEU A 31 -0.40 -5.70 5.19
CA LEU A 31 0.50 -4.89 6.00
C LEU A 31 0.20 -5.11 7.48
N THR A 32 1.23 -5.35 8.29
CA THR A 32 1.09 -5.43 9.75
C THR A 32 1.27 -4.06 10.38
N LEU A 33 0.80 -3.87 11.62
CA LEU A 33 1.02 -2.62 12.37
C LEU A 33 2.51 -2.35 12.58
N GLU A 34 3.32 -3.40 12.81
CA GLU A 34 4.77 -3.29 12.94
C GLU A 34 5.41 -2.83 11.63
N GLY A 35 4.95 -3.35 10.48
CA GLY A 35 5.36 -2.88 9.16
C GLY A 35 4.98 -1.41 8.94
N ALA A 36 3.76 -1.03 9.29
CA ALA A 36 3.31 0.36 9.18
C ALA A 36 4.17 1.31 10.01
N LYS A 37 4.48 0.96 11.27
CA LYS A 37 5.39 1.73 12.14
C LYS A 37 6.81 1.80 11.58
N ALA A 38 7.32 0.71 11.02
CA ALA A 38 8.66 0.69 10.42
C ALA A 38 8.76 1.61 9.19
N ALA A 39 7.74 1.60 8.32
CA ALA A 39 7.66 2.53 7.20
C ALA A 39 7.58 3.98 7.65
N ALA A 40 6.74 4.28 8.64
CA ALA A 40 6.62 5.63 9.19
C ALA A 40 7.93 6.11 9.83
N ALA A 41 8.62 5.25 10.59
CA ALA A 41 9.90 5.57 11.21
C ALA A 41 10.99 5.90 10.17
N ALA A 42 11.05 5.17 9.06
CA ALA A 42 11.98 5.44 7.97
C ALA A 42 11.67 6.77 7.27
N ALA A 43 10.40 7.06 7.01
CA ALA A 43 9.96 8.34 6.47
C ALA A 43 10.30 9.49 7.42
N ALA A 44 10.03 9.34 8.72
CA ALA A 44 10.37 10.33 9.72
C ALA A 44 11.89 10.58 9.82
N ALA A 45 12.70 9.51 9.69
CA ALA A 45 14.16 9.64 9.64
C ALA A 45 14.61 10.44 8.41
N GLU A 46 13.98 10.23 7.26
CA GLU A 46 14.28 10.99 6.05
C GLU A 46 13.89 12.47 6.18
N ALA A 47 12.73 12.77 6.78
CA ALA A 47 12.29 14.15 7.04
C ALA A 47 13.28 14.88 7.97
N ARG A 48 13.76 14.21 9.02
CA ARG A 48 14.75 14.78 9.96
C ARG A 48 16.08 15.15 9.31
N LYS A 49 16.52 14.45 8.25
CA LYS A 49 17.75 14.82 7.50
C LYS A 49 17.63 16.20 6.87
N GLY A 50 16.44 16.60 6.45
CA GLY A 50 16.14 17.93 5.91
C GLY A 50 15.75 18.96 6.97
N ASN A 51 15.76 18.58 8.27
CA ASN A 51 15.20 19.39 9.36
C ASN A 51 13.75 19.82 9.08
N GLU A 52 12.95 18.90 8.52
CA GLU A 52 11.58 19.15 8.10
C GLU A 52 10.58 18.48 9.06
N GLY A 53 9.47 19.15 9.31
CA GLY A 53 8.28 18.55 9.90
C GLY A 53 7.42 17.93 8.80
N ALA A 54 6.75 16.83 9.14
CA ALA A 54 5.83 16.19 8.21
C ALA A 54 4.71 15.46 8.96
N SER A 55 3.56 15.31 8.34
CA SER A 55 2.56 14.31 8.70
C SER A 55 2.73 13.10 7.81
N ILE A 56 2.83 11.93 8.41
CA ILE A 56 3.11 10.65 7.75
C ILE A 56 1.95 9.70 8.07
N ALA A 57 1.21 9.28 7.07
CA ALA A 57 0.09 8.35 7.21
C ALA A 57 0.40 7.05 6.49
N ILE A 58 0.09 5.92 7.13
CA ILE A 58 0.18 4.59 6.55
C ILE A 58 -1.22 4.00 6.49
N VAL A 59 -1.61 3.50 5.33
CA VAL A 59 -2.88 2.80 5.12
C VAL A 59 -2.64 1.37 4.67
N ASP A 60 -3.63 0.48 4.89
CA ASP A 60 -3.66 -0.83 4.28
C ASP A 60 -3.96 -0.74 2.77
N ASP A 61 -4.03 -1.86 2.08
CA ASP A 61 -4.35 -1.92 0.66
C ASP A 61 -5.81 -1.58 0.31
N GLY A 62 -6.69 -1.57 1.31
CA GLY A 62 -8.06 -1.05 1.22
C GLY A 62 -8.18 0.45 1.50
N GLY A 63 -7.07 1.13 1.80
CA GLY A 63 -7.06 2.57 2.12
C GLY A 63 -7.46 2.90 3.55
N ASN A 64 -7.54 1.91 4.45
CA ASN A 64 -7.87 2.15 5.85
C ASN A 64 -6.63 2.58 6.64
N LEU A 65 -6.76 3.61 7.47
CA LEU A 65 -5.65 4.15 8.27
C LEU A 65 -5.17 3.12 9.29
N MET A 66 -3.88 2.80 9.24
CA MET A 66 -3.21 1.92 10.18
C MET A 66 -2.33 2.66 11.19
N TYR A 67 -1.63 3.71 10.72
CA TYR A 67 -0.73 4.51 11.55
C TYR A 67 -0.63 5.94 11.05
N LEU A 68 -0.55 6.89 11.97
CA LEU A 68 -0.35 8.30 11.68
C LEU A 68 0.66 8.90 12.66
N GLU A 69 1.70 9.52 12.14
CA GLU A 69 2.65 10.32 12.90
C GLU A 69 2.62 11.77 12.39
N ARG A 70 2.43 12.72 13.31
CA ARG A 70 2.50 14.14 13.01
C ARG A 70 3.73 14.73 13.69
N MET A 71 4.77 14.96 12.90
CA MET A 71 6.00 15.62 13.37
C MET A 71 5.80 17.13 13.48
N GLN A 72 6.62 17.77 14.29
CA GLN A 72 6.67 19.23 14.37
C GLN A 72 7.93 19.76 13.69
N PRO A 73 7.86 20.97 13.07
CA PRO A 73 6.64 21.73 12.82
C PRO A 73 5.88 21.22 11.60
N THR A 74 4.55 21.10 11.68
CA THR A 74 3.70 20.86 10.50
C THR A 74 2.34 21.53 10.69
N PHE A 75 1.69 21.91 9.59
CA PHE A 75 0.40 22.59 9.63
C PHE A 75 -0.76 21.62 10.00
N PRO A 76 -1.86 22.13 10.62
CA PRO A 76 -2.92 21.27 11.14
C PRO A 76 -3.54 20.30 10.13
N MET A 77 -3.75 20.75 8.88
CA MET A 77 -4.37 19.95 7.82
C MET A 77 -3.46 18.82 7.28
N GLY A 78 -2.15 18.84 7.61
CA GLY A 78 -1.16 17.89 7.13
C GLY A 78 -1.54 16.44 7.41
N ALA A 79 -2.09 16.14 8.59
CA ALA A 79 -2.53 14.80 8.96
C ALA A 79 -3.66 14.28 8.05
N HIS A 80 -4.63 15.12 7.72
CA HIS A 80 -5.70 14.77 6.79
C HIS A 80 -5.16 14.57 5.37
N ILE A 81 -4.39 15.53 4.86
CA ILE A 81 -3.84 15.46 3.50
C ILE A 81 -2.92 14.24 3.32
N SER A 82 -2.05 13.93 4.29
CA SER A 82 -1.20 12.73 4.21
C SER A 82 -2.01 11.45 4.12
N THR A 83 -3.11 11.36 4.89
CA THR A 83 -4.02 10.21 4.85
C THR A 83 -4.68 10.07 3.49
N GLU A 84 -5.17 11.16 2.89
CA GLU A 84 -5.81 11.10 1.58
C GLU A 84 -4.83 10.81 0.43
N LYS A 85 -3.58 11.29 0.52
CA LYS A 85 -2.50 10.91 -0.40
C LYS A 85 -2.19 9.42 -0.31
N ALA A 86 -2.09 8.86 0.91
CA ALA A 86 -1.90 7.42 1.13
C ALA A 86 -3.06 6.61 0.54
N ARG A 87 -4.30 7.00 0.81
CA ARG A 87 -5.51 6.35 0.27
C ARG A 87 -5.51 6.36 -1.25
N THR A 88 -5.17 7.48 -1.87
CA THR A 88 -5.04 7.57 -3.32
C THR A 88 -4.03 6.56 -3.85
N ALA A 89 -2.85 6.49 -3.24
CA ALA A 89 -1.80 5.56 -3.68
C ALA A 89 -2.20 4.09 -3.50
N ALA A 90 -2.88 3.72 -2.40
CA ALA A 90 -3.35 2.37 -2.15
C ALA A 90 -4.45 1.96 -3.14
N LEU A 91 -5.51 2.76 -3.25
CA LEU A 91 -6.70 2.43 -4.02
C LEU A 91 -6.46 2.43 -5.54
N PHE A 92 -5.58 3.31 -6.03
CA PHE A 92 -5.20 3.35 -7.44
C PHE A 92 -3.94 2.55 -7.75
N GLN A 93 -3.30 1.95 -6.74
CA GLN A 93 -2.12 1.09 -6.86
C GLN A 93 -0.96 1.75 -7.62
N ARG A 94 -0.77 3.06 -7.40
CA ARG A 94 0.28 3.88 -8.06
C ARG A 94 0.57 5.14 -7.25
N PRO A 95 1.71 5.79 -7.49
CA PRO A 95 2.00 7.08 -6.88
C PRO A 95 0.88 8.11 -7.14
N SER A 96 0.48 8.82 -6.09
CA SER A 96 -0.59 9.83 -6.18
C SER A 96 -0.28 10.95 -7.17
N LYS A 97 1.02 11.23 -7.40
CA LYS A 97 1.48 12.18 -8.43
C LYS A 97 0.93 11.88 -9.82
N LEU A 98 0.81 10.61 -10.21
CA LEU A 98 0.28 10.25 -11.53
C LEU A 98 -1.19 10.65 -11.70
N LEU A 99 -1.95 10.68 -10.59
CA LEU A 99 -3.33 11.15 -10.62
C LEU A 99 -3.39 12.69 -10.68
N GLU A 100 -2.52 13.37 -9.92
CA GLU A 100 -2.36 14.82 -9.99
C GLU A 100 -2.01 15.27 -11.43
N ASP A 101 -0.99 14.65 -12.04
CA ASP A 101 -0.57 14.95 -13.40
C ASP A 101 -1.70 14.73 -14.43
N ALA A 102 -2.47 13.65 -14.27
CA ALA A 102 -3.61 13.39 -15.15
C ALA A 102 -4.71 14.45 -15.02
N ILE A 103 -4.98 14.94 -13.81
CA ILE A 103 -5.95 16.00 -13.55
C ILE A 103 -5.44 17.33 -14.15
N LEU A 104 -4.18 17.68 -13.91
CA LEU A 104 -3.55 18.87 -14.49
C LEU A 104 -3.50 18.80 -16.01
N GLY A 105 -3.37 17.60 -16.58
CA GLY A 105 -3.46 17.31 -18.02
C GLY A 105 -4.88 17.33 -18.59
N GLY A 106 -5.90 17.72 -17.80
CA GLY A 106 -7.28 17.92 -18.24
C GLY A 106 -8.26 16.79 -17.90
N ARG A 107 -7.83 15.70 -17.25
CA ARG A 107 -8.73 14.61 -16.80
C ARG A 107 -9.44 14.98 -15.49
N THR A 108 -10.14 16.10 -15.47
CA THR A 108 -10.78 16.66 -14.25
C THR A 108 -11.87 15.77 -13.67
N SER A 109 -12.45 14.84 -14.44
CA SER A 109 -13.42 13.85 -13.95
C SER A 109 -12.83 12.93 -12.84
N LEU A 110 -11.50 12.80 -12.77
CA LEU A 110 -10.84 12.05 -11.70
C LEU A 110 -11.09 12.68 -10.31
N LEU A 111 -11.35 13.99 -10.22
CA LEU A 111 -11.68 14.66 -8.96
C LEU A 111 -12.94 14.09 -8.27
N ALA A 112 -13.82 13.42 -9.02
CA ALA A 112 -15.01 12.79 -8.47
C ALA A 112 -14.71 11.46 -7.71
N VAL A 113 -13.55 10.84 -7.94
CA VAL A 113 -13.25 9.50 -7.45
C VAL A 113 -11.91 9.38 -6.72
N VAL A 114 -11.03 10.39 -6.86
CA VAL A 114 -9.70 10.38 -6.21
C VAL A 114 -9.78 11.05 -4.83
N PRO A 115 -9.42 10.37 -3.74
CA PRO A 115 -9.50 10.94 -2.39
C PRO A 115 -8.64 12.19 -2.20
N GLY A 116 -7.35 12.12 -2.57
CA GLY A 116 -6.40 13.22 -2.45
C GLY A 116 -5.36 13.17 -3.57
N PRO A 117 -5.66 13.80 -4.72
CA PRO A 117 -4.80 13.72 -5.92
C PRO A 117 -3.61 14.69 -5.82
N LEU A 118 -2.84 14.61 -4.74
CA LEU A 118 -1.67 15.44 -4.52
C LEU A 118 -0.42 14.57 -4.41
N GLN A 119 0.68 15.02 -4.99
CA GLN A 119 1.98 14.33 -4.90
C GLN A 119 2.41 14.09 -3.45
N GLY A 120 2.98 12.92 -3.16
CA GLY A 120 3.46 12.52 -1.84
C GLY A 120 2.76 11.29 -1.26
N GLY A 121 1.93 10.59 -2.05
CA GLY A 121 1.41 9.26 -1.75
C GLY A 121 2.13 8.20 -2.57
N GLU A 122 2.67 7.15 -1.91
CA GLU A 122 3.45 6.08 -2.54
C GLU A 122 2.96 4.70 -2.11
N PRO A 123 2.78 3.73 -3.03
CA PRO A 123 2.45 2.37 -2.67
C PRO A 123 3.57 1.69 -1.88
N ILE A 124 3.20 0.86 -0.91
CA ILE A 124 4.12 -0.04 -0.20
C ILE A 124 4.02 -1.41 -0.87
N THR A 125 5.12 -1.85 -1.49
CA THR A 125 5.19 -3.12 -2.20
C THR A 125 6.11 -4.08 -1.47
N VAL A 126 5.61 -5.28 -1.16
CA VAL A 126 6.36 -6.38 -0.54
C VAL A 126 6.20 -7.61 -1.41
N ASN A 127 7.31 -8.24 -1.80
CA ASN A 127 7.30 -9.42 -2.69
C ASN A 127 6.45 -9.24 -3.97
N GLY A 128 6.48 -8.06 -4.57
CA GLY A 128 5.73 -7.73 -5.79
C GLY A 128 4.23 -7.44 -5.57
N GLN A 129 3.73 -7.53 -4.35
CA GLN A 129 2.34 -7.21 -4.01
C GLN A 129 2.25 -5.85 -3.30
N ILE A 130 1.29 -5.03 -3.66
CA ILE A 130 0.97 -3.81 -2.93
C ILE A 130 0.17 -4.22 -1.69
N VAL A 131 0.76 -3.99 -0.52
CA VAL A 131 0.19 -4.36 0.79
C VAL A 131 -0.39 -3.16 1.54
N GLY A 132 -0.22 -1.97 1.01
CA GLY A 132 -0.66 -0.71 1.59
C GLY A 132 -0.03 0.46 0.90
N ALA A 133 -0.11 1.64 1.51
CA ALA A 133 0.55 2.85 1.00
C ALA A 133 0.94 3.80 2.14
N ILE A 134 1.86 4.69 1.82
CA ILE A 134 2.30 5.79 2.67
C ILE A 134 1.95 7.11 2.01
N GLY A 135 1.50 8.08 2.80
CA GLY A 135 1.29 9.45 2.37
C GLY A 135 2.01 10.42 3.28
N VAL A 136 2.64 11.43 2.70
CA VAL A 136 3.37 12.47 3.41
C VAL A 136 2.85 13.85 3.02
N SER A 137 2.75 14.74 4.01
CA SER A 137 2.35 16.13 3.78
C SER A 137 2.98 17.05 4.83
N GLY A 138 3.50 18.17 4.41
CA GLY A 138 4.02 19.21 5.29
C GLY A 138 5.51 19.44 5.24
N ALA A 139 6.23 18.73 4.37
CA ALA A 139 7.62 19.07 4.05
C ALA A 139 7.70 20.36 3.21
N SER A 140 8.90 20.78 2.85
CA SER A 140 9.17 22.04 2.14
C SER A 140 8.52 22.12 0.75
N SER A 141 8.13 20.98 0.15
CA SER A 141 7.45 20.91 -1.13
C SER A 141 6.75 19.55 -1.34
N ALA A 142 5.83 19.48 -2.30
CA ALA A 142 5.19 18.23 -2.68
C ALA A 142 6.20 17.20 -3.22
N ALA A 143 7.24 17.64 -3.91
CA ALA A 143 8.34 16.78 -4.36
C ALA A 143 9.12 16.22 -3.17
N ARG A 144 9.32 17.00 -2.12
CA ARG A 144 9.98 16.54 -0.89
C ARG A 144 9.09 15.60 -0.09
N ASP A 145 7.79 15.85 -0.03
CA ASP A 145 6.80 14.90 0.52
C ASP A 145 6.95 13.51 -0.15
N ALA A 146 7.06 13.48 -1.48
CA ALA A 146 7.24 12.23 -2.23
C ALA A 146 8.57 11.52 -1.91
N VAL A 147 9.68 12.25 -1.77
CA VAL A 147 10.98 11.67 -1.37
C VAL A 147 10.89 11.02 0.01
N ILE A 148 10.24 11.69 0.96
CA ILE A 148 10.03 11.17 2.31
C ILE A 148 9.13 9.92 2.28
N ALA A 149 8.06 9.95 1.48
CA ALA A 149 7.16 8.80 1.30
C ALA A 149 7.89 7.60 0.69
N LEU A 150 8.69 7.81 -0.35
CA LEU A 150 9.50 6.78 -0.98
C LEU A 150 10.48 6.12 0.00
N ALA A 151 11.13 6.90 0.87
CA ALA A 151 12.03 6.36 1.89
C ALA A 151 11.27 5.42 2.86
N GLY A 152 10.04 5.78 3.24
CA GLY A 152 9.18 4.92 4.06
C GLY A 152 8.75 3.64 3.34
N ALA A 153 8.29 3.74 2.10
CA ALA A 153 7.87 2.60 1.29
C ALA A 153 9.03 1.62 1.05
N ALA A 154 10.22 2.14 0.73
CA ALA A 154 11.42 1.35 0.46
C ALA A 154 11.92 0.56 1.69
N ALA A 155 11.63 1.01 2.92
CA ALA A 155 12.04 0.34 4.14
C ALA A 155 11.42 -1.06 4.31
N LEU A 156 10.33 -1.37 3.60
CA LEU A 156 9.66 -2.66 3.61
C LEU A 156 9.95 -3.48 2.35
N ALA A 157 10.52 -2.89 1.31
CA ALA A 157 10.88 -3.61 0.09
C ALA A 157 11.91 -4.69 0.39
N GLY A 158 11.64 -5.92 0.00
CA GLY A 158 12.55 -7.07 0.20
C GLY A 158 12.55 -7.68 1.60
N LYS A 159 11.70 -7.25 2.53
CA LYS A 159 11.48 -7.98 3.78
C LYS A 159 10.54 -9.15 3.54
N PRO A 160 10.90 -10.41 3.95
CA PRO A 160 9.98 -11.53 3.84
C PRO A 160 8.70 -11.24 4.64
N SER A 161 7.54 -11.57 4.04
CA SER A 161 6.30 -11.64 4.79
C SER A 161 6.50 -12.64 5.94
N ALA A 162 6.19 -12.25 7.17
CA ALA A 162 6.14 -13.21 8.26
C ALA A 162 5.06 -14.25 7.92
N ALA A 163 5.48 -15.50 7.73
CA ALA A 163 4.54 -16.61 7.59
C ALA A 163 3.74 -16.71 8.91
N ARG A 164 2.43 -16.74 8.80
CA ARG A 164 1.52 -17.05 9.92
C ARG A 164 1.38 -18.55 10.02
#